data_0bc660cf43b95731bca53cbbecdc8d24
#
_entry.id   0bc660cf43b95731bca53cbbecdc8d24
#
_cell.length_a   1.000
_cell.length_b   1.000
_cell.length_c   1.000
_cell.angle_alpha   90.00
_cell.angle_beta   90.00
_cell.angle_gamma   90.00
#
_symmetry.space_group_name_H-M   'P 1'
#
loop_
_entity.id
_entity.type
_entity.pdbx_description
1 polymer ?
#
loop_
_entity_poly.entity_id
_entity_poly.type
_entity_poly.pdbx_seq_one_letter_code
_entity_poly.pdbx_strand_id
1 'polypeptide(L)'
;MEQIKELEEVLELLNTKQYTKLRQYLAELNDADIAGLLEELEEEEMLKVFRILPKDLAADVFSYLDMDNQQKIITSLSDKEATNIINNLMADDAADLLEEMPANIVKKLLTNASPDVRRDINHLLRYPEDSAGSIMTVEYVDLKENLTVNQAIERIRKVGLDSETINICYVLDAQRRLVGTVALRYLLLMDGDEIIGDIMHENVISINTLMDQEEVARQFKKYDFTAMPVVDNENRLVGIITVDDIVDIIEEETTEDMEKMAAIVPSDKPYMKTGVF
;
A
#
# COMPACT_ATOMS: atom_id res chain seq x y z
N MET A 1 -24.11 13.72 -4.03
CA MET A 1 -25.43 13.26 -4.55
C MET A 1 -25.37 11.85 -5.13
N GLU A 2 -24.27 11.48 -5.82
CA GLU A 2 -24.07 10.12 -6.33
C GLU A 2 -23.80 9.14 -5.19
N GLN A 3 -22.87 9.45 -4.33
CA GLN A 3 -22.52 8.65 -3.14
C GLN A 3 -23.70 8.40 -2.17
N ILE A 4 -24.61 9.38 -2.00
CA ILE A 4 -25.82 9.19 -1.18
C ILE A 4 -26.76 8.15 -1.80
N LYS A 5 -26.86 8.10 -3.14
CA LYS A 5 -27.68 7.10 -3.83
C LYS A 5 -27.08 5.70 -3.74
N GLU A 6 -25.77 5.62 -3.83
CA GLU A 6 -25.04 4.35 -3.68
C GLU A 6 -25.20 3.79 -2.28
N LEU A 7 -25.10 4.63 -1.26
CA LEU A 7 -25.35 4.25 0.13
C LEU A 7 -26.80 3.77 0.35
N GLU A 8 -27.78 4.49 -0.19
CA GLU A 8 -29.19 4.10 -0.11
C GLU A 8 -29.43 2.74 -0.81
N GLU A 9 -28.82 2.48 -1.95
CA GLU A 9 -28.92 1.22 -2.68
C GLU A 9 -28.26 0.06 -1.92
N VAL A 10 -27.09 0.27 -1.36
CA VAL A 10 -26.39 -0.72 -0.51
C VAL A 10 -27.25 -1.07 0.69
N LEU A 11 -27.81 -0.09 1.40
CA LEU A 11 -28.69 -0.30 2.55
C LEU A 11 -30.00 -1.02 2.16
N GLU A 12 -30.60 -0.66 1.03
CA GLU A 12 -31.80 -1.34 0.53
C GLU A 12 -31.54 -2.83 0.23
N LEU A 13 -30.45 -3.12 -0.51
CA LEU A 13 -30.05 -4.48 -0.84
C LEU A 13 -29.68 -5.30 0.41
N LEU A 14 -29.02 -4.68 1.38
CA LEU A 14 -28.67 -5.30 2.65
C LEU A 14 -29.92 -5.64 3.47
N ASN A 15 -30.83 -4.67 3.66
CA ASN A 15 -32.06 -4.81 4.44
C ASN A 15 -33.03 -5.80 3.80
N THR A 16 -33.08 -5.86 2.48
CA THR A 16 -33.91 -6.84 1.74
C THR A 16 -33.21 -8.21 1.58
N LYS A 17 -32.01 -8.38 2.15
CA LYS A 17 -31.18 -9.60 2.11
C LYS A 17 -30.89 -10.09 0.69
N GLN A 18 -30.78 -9.17 -0.26
CA GLN A 18 -30.42 -9.48 -1.65
C GLN A 18 -28.89 -9.56 -1.84
N TYR A 19 -28.22 -10.39 -1.03
CA TYR A 19 -26.75 -10.46 -0.94
C TYR A 19 -26.04 -10.75 -2.26
N THR A 20 -26.66 -11.53 -3.15
CA THR A 20 -26.07 -11.81 -4.48
C THR A 20 -26.04 -10.55 -5.35
N LYS A 21 -27.10 -9.74 -5.32
CA LYS A 21 -27.14 -8.48 -6.05
C LYS A 21 -26.21 -7.45 -5.43
N LEU A 22 -26.19 -7.36 -4.11
CA LEU A 22 -25.27 -6.48 -3.39
C LEU A 22 -23.82 -6.79 -3.76
N ARG A 23 -23.44 -8.07 -3.77
CA ARG A 23 -22.09 -8.49 -4.19
C ARG A 23 -21.77 -8.12 -5.64
N GLN A 24 -22.73 -8.25 -6.55
CA GLN A 24 -22.56 -7.85 -7.95
C GLN A 24 -22.42 -6.34 -8.08
N TYR A 25 -23.25 -5.59 -7.37
CA TYR A 25 -23.21 -4.14 -7.35
C TYR A 25 -21.85 -3.62 -6.84
N LEU A 26 -21.38 -4.11 -5.68
CA LEU A 26 -20.08 -3.73 -5.13
C LEU A 26 -18.90 -4.10 -6.05
N ALA A 27 -18.97 -5.21 -6.79
CA ALA A 27 -17.92 -5.61 -7.73
C ALA A 27 -17.84 -4.72 -8.99
N GLU A 28 -18.79 -3.82 -9.21
CA GLU A 28 -18.79 -2.83 -10.31
C GLU A 28 -18.23 -1.46 -9.90
N LEU A 29 -18.04 -1.22 -8.58
CA LEU A 29 -17.49 0.01 -8.01
C LEU A 29 -15.97 -0.07 -7.91
N ASN A 30 -15.31 1.08 -7.77
CA ASN A 30 -13.90 1.15 -7.43
C ASN A 30 -13.67 0.86 -5.93
N ASP A 31 -12.50 0.32 -5.59
CA ASP A 31 -12.15 -0.11 -4.24
C ASP A 31 -12.24 1.03 -3.22
N ALA A 32 -11.71 2.20 -3.57
CA ALA A 32 -11.79 3.41 -2.75
C ALA A 32 -13.24 3.90 -2.55
N ASP A 33 -14.12 3.79 -3.56
CA ASP A 33 -15.55 4.14 -3.44
C ASP A 33 -16.27 3.18 -2.49
N ILE A 34 -15.93 1.88 -2.55
CA ILE A 34 -16.47 0.88 -1.64
C ILE A 34 -16.03 1.15 -0.21
N ALA A 35 -14.74 1.48 0.00
CA ALA A 35 -14.24 1.85 1.32
C ALA A 35 -14.98 3.07 1.89
N GLY A 36 -15.14 4.13 1.11
CA GLY A 36 -15.91 5.31 1.51
C GLY A 36 -17.39 4.99 1.85
N LEU A 37 -18.03 4.06 1.11
CA LEU A 37 -19.37 3.58 1.45
C LEU A 37 -19.39 2.80 2.77
N LEU A 38 -18.39 1.97 3.03
CA LEU A 38 -18.27 1.21 4.26
C LEU A 38 -18.10 2.14 5.48
N GLU A 39 -17.35 3.21 5.36
CA GLU A 39 -17.12 4.19 6.42
C GLU A 39 -18.38 4.98 6.81
N GLU A 40 -19.32 5.14 5.89
CA GLU A 40 -20.61 5.80 6.15
C GLU A 40 -21.66 4.87 6.80
N LEU A 41 -21.38 3.56 6.87
CA LEU A 41 -22.29 2.58 7.47
C LEU A 41 -22.08 2.47 8.98
N GLU A 42 -23.17 2.10 9.70
CA GLU A 42 -23.03 1.67 11.10
C GLU A 42 -22.19 0.40 11.18
N GLU A 43 -21.42 0.23 12.25
CA GLU A 43 -20.44 -0.87 12.42
C GLU A 43 -21.02 -2.27 12.09
N GLU A 44 -22.25 -2.56 12.52
CA GLU A 44 -22.89 -3.85 12.24
C GLU A 44 -23.18 -4.07 10.76
N GLU A 45 -23.55 -3.00 10.04
CA GLU A 45 -23.82 -3.02 8.60
C GLU A 45 -22.54 -3.10 7.80
N MET A 46 -21.54 -2.30 8.17
CA MET A 46 -20.19 -2.32 7.61
C MET A 46 -19.60 -3.73 7.64
N LEU A 47 -19.61 -4.39 8.80
CA LEU A 47 -19.10 -5.75 8.95
C LEU A 47 -19.87 -6.78 8.10
N LYS A 48 -21.17 -6.59 7.91
CA LYS A 48 -21.99 -7.48 7.04
C LYS A 48 -21.63 -7.25 5.57
N VAL A 49 -21.53 -6.00 5.12
CA VAL A 49 -21.21 -5.66 3.74
C VAL A 49 -19.79 -6.13 3.41
N PHE A 50 -18.81 -5.86 4.27
CA PHE A 50 -17.43 -6.32 4.08
C PHE A 50 -17.35 -7.84 3.88
N ARG A 51 -18.06 -8.65 4.67
CA ARG A 51 -18.07 -10.11 4.51
C ARG A 51 -18.73 -10.61 3.21
N ILE A 52 -19.50 -9.77 2.54
CA ILE A 52 -20.13 -10.08 1.24
C ILE A 52 -19.17 -9.85 0.09
N LEU A 53 -18.13 -9.02 0.26
CA LEU A 53 -17.15 -8.73 -0.77
C LEU A 53 -16.50 -10.02 -1.33
N PRO A 54 -16.18 -10.06 -2.63
CA PRO A 54 -15.28 -11.05 -3.17
C PRO A 54 -13.95 -11.02 -2.42
N LYS A 55 -13.31 -12.17 -2.23
CA LYS A 55 -12.08 -12.25 -1.41
C LYS A 55 -10.92 -11.44 -1.98
N ASP A 56 -10.83 -11.42 -3.31
CA ASP A 56 -9.78 -10.70 -4.01
C ASP A 56 -9.98 -9.17 -3.88
N LEU A 57 -11.22 -8.71 -3.88
CA LEU A 57 -11.60 -7.32 -3.68
C LEU A 57 -11.52 -6.88 -2.20
N ALA A 58 -11.67 -7.81 -1.26
CA ALA A 58 -11.77 -7.48 0.15
C ALA A 58 -10.44 -6.95 0.73
N ALA A 59 -9.29 -7.40 0.24
CA ALA A 59 -7.99 -6.89 0.67
C ALA A 59 -7.74 -5.48 0.08
N ASP A 60 -8.04 -5.29 -1.20
CA ASP A 60 -7.89 -4.01 -1.88
C ASP A 60 -8.80 -2.93 -1.25
N VAL A 61 -10.06 -3.25 -0.98
CA VAL A 61 -10.98 -2.34 -0.25
C VAL A 61 -10.50 -2.07 1.17
N PHE A 62 -9.89 -3.07 1.81
CA PHE A 62 -9.44 -2.96 3.20
C PHE A 62 -8.30 -1.95 3.35
N SER A 63 -7.36 -1.86 2.40
CA SER A 63 -6.26 -0.90 2.45
C SER A 63 -6.74 0.56 2.37
N TYR A 64 -7.86 0.83 1.69
CA TYR A 64 -8.45 2.17 1.60
C TYR A 64 -9.26 2.61 2.84
N LEU A 65 -9.53 1.73 3.81
CA LEU A 65 -10.27 2.08 5.02
C LEU A 65 -9.38 2.83 6.02
N ASP A 66 -9.99 3.73 6.80
CA ASP A 66 -9.29 4.30 7.94
C ASP A 66 -8.91 3.24 8.99
N MET A 67 -7.86 3.51 9.75
CA MET A 67 -7.28 2.59 10.73
C MET A 67 -8.31 2.09 11.78
N ASP A 68 -9.19 2.97 12.27
CA ASP A 68 -10.24 2.62 13.23
C ASP A 68 -11.17 1.53 12.66
N ASN A 69 -11.55 1.63 11.37
CA ASN A 69 -12.42 0.67 10.69
C ASN A 69 -11.67 -0.61 10.30
N GLN A 70 -10.42 -0.51 9.89
CA GLN A 70 -9.55 -1.68 9.69
C GLN A 70 -9.46 -2.51 10.97
N GLN A 71 -9.22 -1.90 12.12
CA GLN A 71 -9.15 -2.58 13.42
C GLN A 71 -10.47 -3.27 13.79
N LYS A 72 -11.61 -2.60 13.60
CA LYS A 72 -12.94 -3.19 13.86
C LYS A 72 -13.18 -4.41 12.98
N ILE A 73 -12.89 -4.30 11.68
CA ILE A 73 -13.08 -5.38 10.72
C ILE A 73 -12.18 -6.56 11.08
N ILE A 74 -10.85 -6.35 11.17
CA ILE A 74 -9.89 -7.44 11.38
C ILE A 74 -10.14 -8.20 12.69
N THR A 75 -10.57 -7.50 13.75
CA THR A 75 -10.89 -8.12 15.04
C THR A 75 -12.22 -8.87 15.04
N SER A 76 -13.16 -8.52 14.16
CA SER A 76 -14.44 -9.19 14.00
C SER A 76 -14.38 -10.43 13.12
N LEU A 77 -13.34 -10.56 12.29
CA LEU A 77 -13.16 -11.69 11.37
C LEU A 77 -12.70 -12.95 12.10
N SER A 78 -12.99 -14.10 11.50
CA SER A 78 -12.37 -15.36 11.94
C SER A 78 -10.86 -15.35 11.59
N ASP A 79 -10.07 -16.14 12.32
CA ASP A 79 -8.62 -16.27 12.09
C ASP A 79 -8.26 -16.52 10.63
N LYS A 80 -9.08 -17.32 9.94
CA LYS A 80 -8.86 -17.66 8.53
C LYS A 80 -9.15 -16.46 7.61
N GLU A 81 -10.18 -15.70 7.89
CA GLU A 81 -10.53 -14.51 7.10
C GLU A 81 -9.49 -13.41 7.32
N ALA A 82 -9.15 -13.12 8.57
CA ALA A 82 -8.11 -12.15 8.91
C ALA A 82 -6.74 -12.51 8.31
N THR A 83 -6.35 -13.80 8.38
CA THR A 83 -5.12 -14.27 7.71
C THR A 83 -5.18 -14.10 6.20
N ASN A 84 -6.36 -14.28 5.59
CA ASN A 84 -6.50 -14.07 4.15
C ASN A 84 -6.30 -12.60 3.77
N ILE A 85 -6.82 -11.65 4.56
CA ILE A 85 -6.57 -10.22 4.34
C ILE A 85 -5.07 -9.92 4.44
N ILE A 86 -4.43 -10.26 5.55
CA ILE A 86 -2.98 -10.03 5.77
C ILE A 86 -2.11 -10.63 4.66
N ASN A 87 -2.47 -11.77 4.10
CA ASN A 87 -1.68 -12.40 3.03
C ASN A 87 -1.89 -11.77 1.65
N ASN A 88 -2.86 -10.88 1.49
CA ASN A 88 -3.16 -10.22 0.22
C ASN A 88 -2.97 -8.69 0.30
N LEU A 89 -2.68 -8.13 1.47
CA LEU A 89 -2.22 -6.75 1.60
C LEU A 89 -0.77 -6.62 1.13
N MET A 90 -0.40 -5.44 0.67
CA MET A 90 1.01 -5.06 0.50
C MET A 90 1.70 -5.04 1.87
N ALA A 91 3.01 -5.18 1.88
CA ALA A 91 3.75 -5.41 3.13
C ALA A 91 3.74 -4.19 4.05
N ASP A 92 3.75 -2.98 3.50
CA ASP A 92 3.60 -1.70 4.20
C ASP A 92 2.22 -1.57 4.84
N ASP A 93 1.12 -1.68 4.08
CA ASP A 93 -0.25 -1.69 4.60
C ASP A 93 -0.43 -2.68 5.76
N ALA A 94 0.14 -3.88 5.59
CA ALA A 94 0.07 -4.90 6.63
C ALA A 94 0.94 -4.55 7.85
N ALA A 95 2.07 -3.87 7.67
CA ALA A 95 2.93 -3.42 8.77
C ALA A 95 2.24 -2.30 9.56
N ASP A 96 1.73 -1.28 8.89
CA ASP A 96 1.02 -0.15 9.51
C ASP A 96 -0.19 -0.62 10.33
N LEU A 97 -1.02 -1.50 9.74
CA LEU A 97 -2.11 -2.13 10.49
C LEU A 97 -1.63 -2.83 11.76
N LEU A 98 -0.50 -3.55 11.69
CA LEU A 98 0.00 -4.34 12.82
C LEU A 98 0.68 -3.49 13.89
N GLU A 99 1.24 -2.35 13.56
CA GLU A 99 1.80 -1.39 14.53
C GLU A 99 0.72 -0.86 15.48
N GLU A 100 -0.47 -0.61 14.95
CA GLU A 100 -1.62 -0.11 15.72
C GLU A 100 -2.40 -1.22 16.47
N MET A 101 -2.02 -2.49 16.29
CA MET A 101 -2.74 -3.61 16.89
C MET A 101 -2.18 -4.07 18.24
N PRO A 102 -3.03 -4.54 19.17
CA PRO A 102 -2.56 -5.19 20.39
C PRO A 102 -1.65 -6.40 20.10
N ALA A 103 -0.53 -6.51 20.83
CA ALA A 103 0.52 -7.52 20.61
C ALA A 103 0.03 -8.98 20.54
N ASN A 104 -1.07 -9.32 21.23
CA ASN A 104 -1.68 -10.65 21.16
C ASN A 104 -2.36 -10.92 19.82
N ILE A 105 -2.94 -9.90 19.18
CA ILE A 105 -3.54 -9.97 17.84
C ILE A 105 -2.44 -10.05 16.79
N VAL A 106 -1.45 -9.16 16.86
CA VAL A 106 -0.25 -9.18 16.00
C VAL A 106 0.39 -10.56 15.95
N LYS A 107 0.68 -11.13 17.13
CA LYS A 107 1.26 -12.48 17.24
C LYS A 107 0.42 -13.54 16.55
N LYS A 108 -0.91 -13.46 16.68
CA LYS A 108 -1.85 -14.42 16.10
C LYS A 108 -1.88 -14.31 14.58
N LEU A 109 -1.98 -13.08 14.05
CA LEU A 109 -2.00 -12.80 12.62
C LEU A 109 -0.68 -13.26 11.98
N LEU A 110 0.45 -12.82 12.50
CA LEU A 110 1.78 -13.22 11.97
C LEU A 110 2.04 -14.72 12.09
N THR A 111 1.52 -15.41 13.11
CA THR A 111 1.70 -16.87 13.23
C THR A 111 0.99 -17.60 12.10
N ASN A 112 -0.15 -17.10 11.66
CA ASN A 112 -0.99 -17.72 10.63
C ASN A 112 -0.64 -17.24 9.21
N ALA A 113 0.01 -16.08 9.07
CA ALA A 113 0.45 -15.53 7.79
C ALA A 113 1.45 -16.45 7.08
N SER A 114 1.52 -16.36 5.76
CA SER A 114 2.48 -17.09 4.94
C SER A 114 3.92 -16.75 5.36
N PRO A 115 4.89 -17.68 5.18
CA PRO A 115 6.28 -17.43 5.59
C PRO A 115 6.90 -16.21 4.90
N ASP A 116 6.54 -15.94 3.65
CA ASP A 116 7.06 -14.81 2.88
C ASP A 116 6.47 -13.49 3.40
N VAL A 117 5.15 -13.36 3.46
CA VAL A 117 4.47 -12.19 4.01
C VAL A 117 4.94 -11.88 5.43
N ARG A 118 5.02 -12.89 6.29
CA ARG A 118 5.54 -12.69 7.66
C ARG A 118 6.97 -12.21 7.70
N ARG A 119 7.83 -12.67 6.78
CA ARG A 119 9.23 -12.21 6.69
C ARG A 119 9.27 -10.75 6.29
N ASP A 120 8.47 -10.35 5.29
CA ASP A 120 8.48 -9.03 4.71
C ASP A 120 7.90 -8.01 5.70
N ILE A 121 6.77 -8.29 6.34
CA ILE A 121 6.23 -7.47 7.44
C ILE A 121 7.24 -7.34 8.60
N ASN A 122 7.82 -8.45 9.10
CA ASN A 122 8.82 -8.38 10.15
C ASN A 122 10.12 -7.66 9.72
N HIS A 123 10.36 -7.49 8.44
CA HIS A 123 11.45 -6.68 7.93
C HIS A 123 11.13 -5.19 8.09
N LEU A 124 9.94 -4.77 7.70
CA LEU A 124 9.47 -3.38 7.80
C LEU A 124 9.37 -2.92 9.25
N LEU A 125 8.73 -3.69 10.12
CA LEU A 125 8.58 -3.42 11.56
C LEU A 125 9.91 -3.26 12.35
N ARG A 126 11.07 -3.36 11.70
CA ARG A 126 12.38 -3.12 12.33
C ARG A 126 12.92 -1.73 12.11
N TYR A 127 12.37 -1.02 11.13
CA TYR A 127 12.78 0.34 10.88
C TYR A 127 12.18 1.27 11.93
N PRO A 128 12.83 2.40 12.21
CA PRO A 128 12.22 3.42 13.07
C PRO A 128 10.91 3.93 12.47
N GLU A 129 9.94 4.20 13.30
CA GLU A 129 8.74 4.94 12.92
C GLU A 129 9.12 6.24 12.18
N ASP A 130 8.28 6.74 11.30
CA ASP A 130 8.47 7.96 10.51
C ASP A 130 9.72 7.95 9.63
N SER A 131 10.31 6.78 9.35
CA SER A 131 11.45 6.65 8.44
C SER A 131 11.03 6.11 7.07
N ALA A 132 11.83 6.39 6.03
CA ALA A 132 11.62 5.80 4.70
C ALA A 132 11.55 4.27 4.72
N GLY A 133 12.16 3.63 5.70
CA GLY A 133 12.13 2.17 5.85
C GLY A 133 10.82 1.65 6.43
N SER A 134 10.07 2.44 7.24
CA SER A 134 8.76 2.03 7.76
C SER A 134 7.65 2.18 6.71
N ILE A 135 7.73 3.21 5.87
CA ILE A 135 6.72 3.55 4.87
C ILE A 135 6.98 2.96 3.47
N MET A 136 7.97 2.09 3.29
CA MET A 136 8.30 1.50 2.00
C MET A 136 7.62 0.15 1.80
N THR A 137 7.23 -0.14 0.56
CA THR A 137 6.84 -1.49 0.18
C THR A 137 8.03 -2.31 -0.36
N VAL A 138 7.97 -3.64 -0.25
CA VAL A 138 9.00 -4.54 -0.78
C VAL A 138 8.58 -5.22 -2.09
N GLU A 139 7.37 -4.96 -2.54
CA GLU A 139 6.75 -5.50 -3.75
C GLU A 139 7.08 -4.65 -4.99
N TYR A 140 8.29 -4.76 -5.49
CA TYR A 140 8.77 -4.04 -6.67
C TYR A 140 9.33 -4.96 -7.76
N VAL A 141 9.46 -4.45 -8.98
CA VAL A 141 10.07 -5.17 -10.10
C VAL A 141 11.56 -4.92 -10.15
N ASP A 142 12.34 -5.95 -9.88
CA ASP A 142 13.79 -5.95 -10.07
C ASP A 142 14.20 -6.58 -11.42
N LEU A 143 15.21 -6.00 -12.05
CA LEU A 143 15.84 -6.49 -13.28
C LEU A 143 17.34 -6.62 -13.07
N LYS A 144 17.97 -7.52 -13.82
CA LYS A 144 19.43 -7.59 -13.90
C LYS A 144 19.91 -6.87 -15.15
N GLU A 145 21.04 -6.18 -15.04
CA GLU A 145 21.65 -5.41 -16.14
C GLU A 145 21.95 -6.24 -17.39
N ASN A 146 22.19 -7.55 -17.25
CA ASN A 146 22.51 -8.44 -18.38
C ASN A 146 21.28 -9.10 -19.06
N LEU A 147 20.06 -8.76 -18.66
CA LEU A 147 18.85 -9.24 -19.31
C LEU A 147 18.66 -8.52 -20.65
N THR A 148 18.02 -9.21 -21.60
CA THR A 148 17.44 -8.57 -22.79
C THR A 148 16.10 -7.93 -22.45
N VAL A 149 15.64 -7.00 -23.28
CA VAL A 149 14.29 -6.38 -23.16
C VAL A 149 13.19 -7.44 -23.15
N ASN A 150 13.26 -8.45 -24.02
CA ASN A 150 12.29 -9.57 -24.01
C ASN A 150 12.27 -10.29 -22.65
N GLN A 151 13.44 -10.59 -22.09
CA GLN A 151 13.55 -11.25 -20.78
C GLN A 151 13.03 -10.38 -19.64
N ALA A 152 13.26 -9.06 -19.70
CA ALA A 152 12.72 -8.10 -18.75
C ALA A 152 11.18 -8.06 -18.79
N ILE A 153 10.58 -8.03 -19.99
CA ILE A 153 9.12 -8.08 -20.17
C ILE A 153 8.54 -9.39 -19.63
N GLU A 154 9.22 -10.53 -19.87
CA GLU A 154 8.78 -11.81 -19.30
C GLU A 154 8.87 -11.81 -17.75
N ARG A 155 9.89 -11.17 -17.18
CA ARG A 155 10.01 -10.99 -15.73
C ARG A 155 8.84 -10.18 -15.18
N ILE A 156 8.54 -9.03 -15.81
CA ILE A 156 7.41 -8.15 -15.42
C ILE A 156 6.10 -8.93 -15.48
N ARG A 157 5.83 -9.67 -16.56
CA ARG A 157 4.61 -10.49 -16.70
C ARG A 157 4.46 -11.53 -15.60
N LYS A 158 5.56 -12.00 -15.06
CA LYS A 158 5.56 -13.03 -14.01
C LYS A 158 5.30 -12.48 -12.62
N VAL A 159 5.80 -11.28 -12.31
CA VAL A 159 5.75 -10.72 -10.95
C VAL A 159 4.87 -9.48 -10.82
N GLY A 160 4.46 -8.89 -11.94
CA GLY A 160 3.82 -7.58 -11.94
C GLY A 160 2.43 -7.52 -11.31
N LEU A 161 1.75 -8.64 -11.13
CA LEU A 161 0.48 -8.69 -10.39
C LEU A 161 0.68 -8.63 -8.87
N ASP A 162 1.87 -9.05 -8.41
CA ASP A 162 2.25 -9.03 -7.00
C ASP A 162 3.20 -7.86 -6.70
N SER A 163 3.27 -6.86 -7.59
CA SER A 163 4.14 -5.70 -7.44
C SER A 163 3.31 -4.44 -7.35
N GLU A 164 3.68 -3.54 -6.44
CA GLU A 164 3.03 -2.25 -6.22
C GLU A 164 2.89 -1.44 -7.52
N THR A 165 3.97 -1.38 -8.29
CA THR A 165 3.96 -0.79 -9.63
C THR A 165 4.91 -1.49 -10.58
N ILE A 166 4.54 -1.51 -11.87
CA ILE A 166 5.39 -1.98 -12.96
C ILE A 166 5.89 -0.83 -13.86
N ASN A 167 5.48 0.40 -13.55
CA ASN A 167 5.78 1.57 -14.38
C ASN A 167 7.28 1.86 -14.44
N ILE A 168 7.99 1.58 -13.33
CA ILE A 168 9.44 1.72 -13.20
C ILE A 168 9.99 0.40 -12.68
N CYS A 169 11.00 -0.14 -13.38
CA CYS A 169 11.73 -1.31 -12.96
C CYS A 169 13.13 -0.91 -12.50
N TYR A 170 13.63 -1.54 -11.46
CA TYR A 170 14.89 -1.22 -10.81
C TYR A 170 15.97 -2.20 -11.22
N VAL A 171 17.09 -1.69 -11.75
CA VAL A 171 18.18 -2.52 -12.26
C VAL A 171 19.23 -2.73 -11.17
N LEU A 172 19.51 -3.99 -10.88
CA LEU A 172 20.40 -4.39 -9.80
C LEU A 172 21.63 -5.13 -10.33
N ASP A 173 22.79 -4.87 -9.70
CA ASP A 173 24.02 -5.65 -9.90
C ASP A 173 23.96 -7.01 -9.18
N ALA A 174 25.03 -7.78 -9.30
CA ALA A 174 25.15 -9.10 -8.66
C ALA A 174 25.13 -9.04 -7.11
N GLN A 175 25.41 -7.88 -6.52
CA GLN A 175 25.37 -7.62 -5.08
C GLN A 175 24.04 -7.00 -4.62
N ARG A 176 23.04 -6.94 -5.50
CA ARG A 176 21.72 -6.29 -5.30
C ARG A 176 21.80 -4.77 -5.12
N ARG A 177 22.89 -4.11 -5.53
CA ARG A 177 22.97 -2.67 -5.50
C ARG A 177 22.18 -2.07 -6.66
N LEU A 178 21.51 -0.96 -6.38
CA LEU A 178 20.78 -0.21 -7.38
C LEU A 178 21.78 0.48 -8.33
N VAL A 179 21.76 0.08 -9.60
CA VAL A 179 22.67 0.59 -10.63
C VAL A 179 21.94 1.36 -11.72
N GLY A 180 20.63 1.21 -11.83
CA GLY A 180 19.84 1.90 -12.83
C GLY A 180 18.34 1.73 -12.65
N THR A 181 17.57 2.43 -13.48
CA THR A 181 16.13 2.26 -13.62
C THR A 181 15.72 2.21 -15.08
N VAL A 182 14.65 1.51 -15.38
CA VAL A 182 14.04 1.47 -16.73
C VAL A 182 12.53 1.61 -16.59
N ALA A 183 11.96 2.61 -17.24
CA ALA A 183 10.52 2.73 -17.29
C ALA A 183 9.91 1.71 -18.27
N LEU A 184 8.77 1.10 -17.92
CA LEU A 184 8.05 0.14 -18.76
C LEU A 184 7.83 0.65 -20.20
N ARG A 185 7.51 1.95 -20.34
CA ARG A 185 7.33 2.57 -21.66
C ARG A 185 8.55 2.40 -22.57
N TYR A 186 9.77 2.45 -22.04
CA TYR A 186 10.99 2.24 -22.84
C TYR A 186 11.12 0.78 -23.24
N LEU A 187 10.86 -0.16 -22.32
CA LEU A 187 10.86 -1.59 -22.65
C LEU A 187 9.91 -1.96 -23.77
N LEU A 188 8.76 -1.26 -23.86
CA LEU A 188 7.77 -1.49 -24.92
C LEU A 188 8.17 -0.88 -26.30
N LEU A 189 9.11 0.06 -26.31
CA LEU A 189 9.54 0.80 -27.50
C LEU A 189 10.89 0.36 -28.05
N MET A 190 11.70 -0.33 -27.23
CA MET A 190 13.03 -0.81 -27.59
C MET A 190 12.99 -2.17 -28.30
N ASP A 191 14.04 -2.49 -29.03
CA ASP A 191 14.18 -3.80 -29.68
C ASP A 191 14.36 -4.89 -28.61
N GLY A 192 13.70 -6.03 -28.82
CA GLY A 192 13.65 -7.10 -27.82
C GLY A 192 15.00 -7.73 -27.44
N ASP A 193 16.01 -7.58 -28.30
CA ASP A 193 17.36 -8.13 -28.10
C ASP A 193 18.32 -7.12 -27.42
N GLU A 194 17.91 -5.86 -27.24
CA GLU A 194 18.73 -4.88 -26.53
C GLU A 194 18.94 -5.29 -25.07
N ILE A 195 20.10 -4.94 -24.53
CA ILE A 195 20.49 -5.28 -23.15
C ILE A 195 20.04 -4.18 -22.19
N ILE A 196 19.46 -4.55 -21.05
CA ILE A 196 18.94 -3.61 -20.05
C ILE A 196 20.03 -2.65 -19.57
N GLY A 197 21.26 -3.13 -19.35
CA GLY A 197 22.40 -2.29 -18.95
C GLY A 197 22.76 -1.20 -19.95
N ASP A 198 22.46 -1.38 -21.22
CA ASP A 198 22.78 -0.41 -22.28
C ASP A 198 21.69 0.68 -22.42
N ILE A 199 20.45 0.39 -21.95
CA ILE A 199 19.28 1.28 -22.10
C ILE A 199 18.81 1.87 -20.78
N MET A 200 19.30 1.41 -19.64
CA MET A 200 18.90 1.89 -18.33
C MET A 200 19.36 3.33 -18.08
N HIS A 201 18.66 4.02 -17.20
CA HIS A 201 19.06 5.31 -16.68
C HIS A 201 19.91 5.10 -15.42
N GLU A 202 21.21 5.44 -15.49
CA GLU A 202 22.18 5.19 -14.41
C GLU A 202 22.11 6.18 -13.25
N ASN A 203 21.66 7.43 -13.51
CA ASN A 203 21.57 8.47 -12.47
C ASN A 203 20.28 8.31 -11.67
N VAL A 204 20.24 7.32 -10.78
CA VAL A 204 19.07 7.05 -9.95
C VAL A 204 19.08 7.93 -8.71
N ILE A 205 17.99 8.65 -8.50
CA ILE A 205 17.71 9.32 -7.24
C ILE A 205 17.08 8.29 -6.32
N SER A 206 17.69 8.04 -5.18
CA SER A 206 17.23 7.05 -4.19
C SER A 206 17.12 7.66 -2.79
N ILE A 207 16.32 7.06 -1.96
CA ILE A 207 16.06 7.41 -0.57
C ILE A 207 16.84 6.43 0.32
N ASN A 208 17.46 6.92 1.39
CA ASN A 208 18.04 6.02 2.40
C ASN A 208 16.96 5.55 3.39
N THR A 209 17.00 4.29 3.81
CA THR A 209 16.04 3.69 4.76
C THR A 209 15.81 4.49 6.04
N LEU A 210 16.78 5.28 6.50
CA LEU A 210 16.72 6.07 7.73
C LEU A 210 16.38 7.55 7.47
N MET A 211 16.00 7.90 6.25
CA MET A 211 15.53 9.25 5.92
C MET A 211 14.16 9.47 6.55
N ASP A 212 13.98 10.61 7.18
CA ASP A 212 12.71 11.05 7.75
C ASP A 212 11.63 11.20 6.69
N GLN A 213 10.39 10.79 6.98
CA GLN A 213 9.27 10.77 6.03
C GLN A 213 8.93 12.15 5.47
N GLU A 214 9.06 13.22 6.26
CA GLU A 214 8.83 14.58 5.79
C GLU A 214 9.88 14.99 4.74
N GLU A 215 11.14 14.54 4.91
CA GLU A 215 12.19 14.76 3.91
C GLU A 215 11.95 13.92 2.66
N VAL A 216 11.43 12.70 2.81
CA VAL A 216 10.98 11.86 1.69
C VAL A 216 9.90 12.58 0.89
N ALA A 217 8.87 13.10 1.54
CA ALA A 217 7.80 13.87 0.89
C ALA A 217 8.34 15.09 0.14
N ARG A 218 9.34 15.79 0.70
CA ARG A 218 10.03 16.90 0.01
C ARG A 218 10.78 16.43 -1.25
N GLN A 219 11.36 15.22 -1.24
CA GLN A 219 12.03 14.65 -2.41
C GLN A 219 11.03 14.33 -3.52
N PHE A 220 9.91 13.70 -3.19
CA PHE A 220 8.83 13.44 -4.15
C PHE A 220 8.34 14.73 -4.80
N LYS A 221 8.01 15.74 -4.00
CA LYS A 221 7.57 17.06 -4.48
C LYS A 221 8.63 17.76 -5.36
N LYS A 222 9.91 17.56 -5.07
CA LYS A 222 11.01 18.19 -5.82
C LYS A 222 11.21 17.59 -7.20
N TYR A 223 11.02 16.27 -7.34
CA TYR A 223 11.37 15.54 -8.55
C TYR A 223 10.14 15.08 -9.35
N ASP A 224 8.93 15.28 -8.85
CA ASP A 224 7.66 14.85 -9.46
C ASP A 224 7.65 13.34 -9.80
N PHE A 225 8.22 12.51 -8.92
CA PHE A 225 8.24 11.07 -9.10
C PHE A 225 6.94 10.43 -8.61
N THR A 226 6.56 9.33 -9.26
CA THR A 226 5.42 8.49 -8.85
C THR A 226 5.85 7.34 -7.94
N ALA A 227 7.12 6.96 -7.98
CA ALA A 227 7.73 5.98 -7.09
C ALA A 227 9.23 6.27 -6.97
N MET A 228 9.81 6.05 -5.80
CA MET A 228 11.23 6.23 -5.52
C MET A 228 11.82 4.98 -4.85
N PRO A 229 13.02 4.55 -5.28
CA PRO A 229 13.69 3.41 -4.67
C PRO A 229 14.30 3.78 -3.31
N VAL A 230 14.14 2.88 -2.36
CA VAL A 230 14.74 2.94 -1.03
C VAL A 230 15.93 2.00 -0.95
N VAL A 231 17.06 2.53 -0.49
CA VAL A 231 18.33 1.79 -0.41
C VAL A 231 18.91 1.79 1.01
N ASP A 232 19.62 0.73 1.34
CA ASP A 232 20.42 0.68 2.56
C ASP A 232 21.74 1.48 2.43
N ASN A 233 22.55 1.49 3.49
CA ASN A 233 23.84 2.19 3.52
C ASN A 233 24.89 1.62 2.53
N GLU A 234 24.65 0.44 1.96
CA GLU A 234 25.49 -0.20 0.95
C GLU A 234 24.94 -0.04 -0.47
N ASN A 235 23.95 0.84 -0.65
CA ASN A 235 23.22 1.10 -1.89
C ASN A 235 22.49 -0.14 -2.44
N ARG A 236 22.07 -1.07 -1.57
CA ARG A 236 21.22 -2.18 -1.99
C ARG A 236 19.77 -1.74 -1.96
N LEU A 237 19.04 -2.08 -3.00
CA LEU A 237 17.60 -1.83 -3.06
C LEU A 237 16.89 -2.73 -2.04
N VAL A 238 16.14 -2.11 -1.14
CA VAL A 238 15.39 -2.80 -0.08
C VAL A 238 13.88 -2.62 -0.21
N GLY A 239 13.42 -1.55 -0.86
CA GLY A 239 12.01 -1.28 -1.08
C GLY A 239 11.81 -0.12 -2.05
N ILE A 240 10.58 0.28 -2.21
CA ILE A 240 10.17 1.49 -2.92
C ILE A 240 9.12 2.22 -2.08
N ILE A 241 8.95 3.50 -2.30
CA ILE A 241 7.84 4.30 -1.78
C ILE A 241 7.10 4.86 -2.97
N THR A 242 5.77 4.90 -2.92
CA THR A 242 4.93 5.43 -3.98
C THR A 242 4.35 6.79 -3.62
N VAL A 243 3.75 7.47 -4.58
CA VAL A 243 3.28 8.86 -4.39
C VAL A 243 1.98 8.92 -3.59
N ASP A 244 1.17 7.89 -3.61
CA ASP A 244 -0.04 7.75 -2.83
C ASP A 244 0.26 7.76 -1.33
N ASP A 245 1.20 6.92 -0.84
CA ASP A 245 1.66 6.95 0.56
C ASP A 245 2.17 8.34 0.97
N ILE A 246 2.88 9.00 0.05
CA ILE A 246 3.40 10.37 0.30
C ILE A 246 2.28 11.40 0.41
N VAL A 247 1.16 11.22 -0.27
CA VAL A 247 -0.01 12.12 -0.14
C VAL A 247 -0.58 12.01 1.27
N ASP A 248 -0.70 10.81 1.80
CA ASP A 248 -1.22 10.55 3.15
C ASP A 248 -0.27 11.11 4.22
N ILE A 249 1.03 10.89 4.08
CA ILE A 249 2.06 11.48 4.96
C ILE A 249 2.00 13.01 4.96
N ILE A 250 1.82 13.66 3.80
CA ILE A 250 1.70 15.12 3.74
C ILE A 250 0.45 15.60 4.48
N GLU A 251 -0.64 14.86 4.43
CA GLU A 251 -1.87 15.20 5.15
C GLU A 251 -1.68 15.04 6.67
N GLU A 252 -1.06 13.96 7.12
CA GLU A 252 -0.72 13.70 8.51
C GLU A 252 0.21 14.77 9.08
N GLU A 253 1.35 15.04 8.45
CA GLU A 253 2.31 16.05 8.86
C GLU A 253 1.68 17.46 8.90
N THR A 254 0.81 17.77 7.93
CA THR A 254 0.08 19.05 7.90
C THR A 254 -0.88 19.17 9.10
N THR A 255 -1.53 18.07 9.45
CA THR A 255 -2.46 18.00 10.59
C THR A 255 -1.70 18.17 11.91
N GLU A 256 -0.60 17.45 12.08
CA GLU A 256 0.27 17.53 13.25
C GLU A 256 0.83 18.96 13.46
N ASP A 257 1.28 19.60 12.38
CA ASP A 257 1.77 20.96 12.41
C ASP A 257 0.68 21.97 12.82
N MET A 258 -0.55 21.80 12.31
CA MET A 258 -1.69 22.62 12.71
C MET A 258 -2.05 22.44 14.17
N GLU A 259 -2.03 21.22 14.68
CA GLU A 259 -2.27 20.90 16.10
C GLU A 259 -1.20 21.50 17.01
N LYS A 260 0.07 21.35 16.64
CA LYS A 260 1.21 21.98 17.34
C LYS A 260 1.08 23.50 17.39
N MET A 261 0.68 24.14 16.27
CA MET A 261 0.45 25.60 16.23
C MET A 261 -0.74 26.04 17.09
N ALA A 262 -1.78 25.23 17.18
CA ALA A 262 -2.95 25.49 18.02
C ALA A 262 -2.71 25.18 19.51
N ALA A 263 -1.53 24.69 19.90
CA ALA A 263 -1.19 24.17 21.24
C ALA A 263 -2.16 23.05 21.70
N ILE A 264 -2.68 22.29 20.76
CA ILE A 264 -3.48 21.09 21.00
C ILE A 264 -2.52 19.89 21.03
N VAL A 265 -2.81 18.91 21.86
CA VAL A 265 -2.05 17.66 21.85
C VAL A 265 -2.37 16.95 20.52
N PRO A 266 -1.36 16.50 19.77
CA PRO A 266 -1.59 15.75 18.53
C PRO A 266 -2.59 14.62 18.74
N SER A 267 -3.47 14.45 17.77
CA SER A 267 -4.50 13.40 17.75
C SER A 267 -4.29 12.61 16.45
N ASP A 268 -4.31 11.30 16.55
CA ASP A 268 -4.15 10.39 15.40
C ASP A 268 -5.33 10.46 14.39
N LYS A 269 -6.19 11.49 14.51
CA LYS A 269 -7.35 11.69 13.64
C LYS A 269 -7.18 12.92 12.75
N PRO A 270 -7.40 12.82 11.44
CA PRO A 270 -7.39 13.97 10.54
C PRO A 270 -8.26 15.09 11.05
N TYR A 271 -7.79 16.35 10.98
CA TYR A 271 -8.46 17.55 11.50
C TYR A 271 -9.93 17.66 11.09
N MET A 272 -10.27 17.26 9.86
CA MET A 272 -11.64 17.30 9.33
C MET A 272 -12.56 16.23 9.93
N LYS A 273 -12.03 15.20 10.57
CA LYS A 273 -12.79 14.14 11.26
C LYS A 273 -12.88 14.36 12.78
N THR A 274 -12.22 15.39 13.32
CA THR A 274 -12.26 15.71 14.75
C THR A 274 -13.57 16.46 15.07
N GLY A 275 -14.41 15.89 15.93
CA GLY A 275 -15.67 16.50 16.36
C GLY A 275 -15.40 17.78 17.17
N VAL A 276 -16.07 18.87 16.81
CA VAL A 276 -16.04 20.13 17.58
C VAL A 276 -16.85 19.90 18.86
N PHE A 277 -16.19 19.95 20.02
CA PHE A 277 -16.88 19.99 21.33
C PHE A 277 -17.40 21.37 21.64
#